data_7c21a72594a21026073e84b2276856bf
#
_entry.id   7c21a72594a21026073e84b2276856bf
#
_cell.length_a   1.000
_cell.length_b   1.000
_cell.length_c   1.000
_cell.angle_alpha   90.00
_cell.angle_beta   90.00
_cell.angle_gamma   90.00
#
_symmetry.space_group_name_H-M   'P 1'
#
loop_
_entity.id
_entity.type
_entity.pdbx_description
1 polymer ?
#
loop_
_entity_poly.entity_id
_entity_poly.type
_entity_poly.pdbx_seq_one_letter_code
_entity_poly.pdbx_strand_id
1 'polypeptide(L)'
;MGHKPVMIKKPFLFTCAAMLAALPLSAQVPAQPEFPAPSEIVAKANVKEWAAIAPSDLLVMDLAPLNGKVRRVVIQLMPAPFSQGWVGNIRKLAAAKWWDGTSINRVQDNYVAQWGDATEKKALPEGLATVPESEYVAKIHEADQAGSIMRMGRFGLKSDPYADLSVFRNGFPIAKDDANEWPVHCYGMVGVGRNLSPDTGTGAELYTVIGHAPRHLDRNIALVGRVIEGIEHLSSLARGTGALGFYEKEEERVPILSVRLGNEIEGLPAYEYLSTENASFSAYADARANRRDAFFIKPAGGADICNIPVPVRRKAG
;
A
#
# COMPACT_ATOMS: atom_id res chain seq x y z
N MET A 1 81.77 -38.21 -50.94
CA MET A 1 81.78 -37.09 -51.90
C MET A 1 80.82 -36.05 -51.44
N GLY A 2 81.32 -35.02 -50.80
CA GLY A 2 80.52 -33.99 -50.20
C GLY A 2 80.44 -32.74 -51.03
N HIS A 3 79.27 -32.16 -51.19
CA HIS A 3 79.13 -30.81 -51.71
C HIS A 3 78.59 -29.90 -50.61
N LYS A 4 79.34 -28.88 -50.23
CA LYS A 4 78.91 -27.79 -49.36
C LYS A 4 78.20 -26.74 -50.22
N PRO A 5 77.03 -26.22 -49.79
CA PRO A 5 76.51 -25.05 -50.45
C PRO A 5 76.96 -23.73 -49.77
N VAL A 6 77.20 -22.76 -50.66
CA VAL A 6 77.67 -21.40 -50.40
C VAL A 6 76.55 -20.54 -49.72
N MET A 7 76.94 -19.84 -48.66
CA MET A 7 76.07 -18.86 -47.98
C MET A 7 76.06 -17.50 -48.72
N ILE A 8 74.89 -17.09 -49.20
CA ILE A 8 74.71 -15.75 -49.78
C ILE A 8 74.07 -14.88 -48.66
N LYS A 9 74.79 -13.85 -48.19
CA LYS A 9 74.29 -12.81 -47.28
C LYS A 9 73.38 -11.87 -48.05
N LYS A 10 72.11 -11.76 -47.62
CA LYS A 10 71.16 -10.69 -48.06
C LYS A 10 71.20 -9.53 -47.08
N PRO A 11 71.11 -8.28 -47.55
CA PRO A 11 71.08 -7.11 -46.69
C PRO A 11 69.68 -6.95 -46.02
N PHE A 12 69.71 -6.62 -44.73
CA PHE A 12 68.51 -6.25 -43.95
C PHE A 12 68.07 -4.85 -44.35
N LEU A 13 66.89 -4.74 -44.93
CA LEU A 13 66.19 -3.49 -45.06
C LEU A 13 65.32 -3.26 -43.74
N PHE A 14 65.66 -2.22 -42.98
CA PHE A 14 64.87 -1.78 -41.88
C PHE A 14 63.67 -1.01 -42.42
N THR A 15 62.47 -1.56 -42.37
CA THR A 15 61.23 -0.85 -42.63
C THR A 15 60.67 -0.33 -41.28
N CYS A 16 60.73 0.95 -41.04
CA CYS A 16 60.06 1.62 -39.94
C CYS A 16 58.54 1.57 -40.18
N ALA A 17 57.84 0.66 -39.51
CA ALA A 17 56.38 0.68 -39.46
C ALA A 17 55.93 1.68 -38.42
N ALA A 18 55.38 2.81 -38.84
CA ALA A 18 54.69 3.74 -37.97
C ALA A 18 53.37 3.11 -37.51
N MET A 19 53.29 2.70 -36.25
CA MET A 19 52.03 2.33 -35.60
C MET A 19 51.20 3.62 -35.33
N LEU A 20 50.19 3.84 -36.15
CA LEU A 20 49.09 4.75 -35.79
C LEU A 20 48.27 4.08 -34.69
N ALA A 21 48.41 4.54 -33.45
CA ALA A 21 47.53 4.19 -32.35
C ALA A 21 46.14 4.81 -32.61
N ALA A 22 45.19 4.00 -33.06
CA ALA A 22 43.77 4.37 -33.10
C ALA A 22 43.27 4.42 -31.67
N LEU A 23 43.08 5.62 -31.13
CA LEU A 23 42.34 5.85 -29.89
C LEU A 23 40.90 5.42 -30.10
N PRO A 24 40.29 4.60 -29.22
CA PRO A 24 38.87 4.29 -29.32
C PRO A 24 38.10 5.57 -29.10
N LEU A 25 37.31 6.01 -30.09
CA LEU A 25 36.31 7.02 -29.96
C LEU A 25 35.23 6.43 -29.06
N SER A 26 35.30 6.70 -27.74
CA SER A 26 34.17 6.43 -26.84
C SER A 26 33.02 7.32 -27.29
N ALA A 27 32.07 6.75 -28.01
CA ALA A 27 30.82 7.40 -28.31
C ALA A 27 30.16 7.74 -26.93
N GLN A 28 30.19 9.00 -26.54
CA GLN A 28 29.39 9.49 -25.42
C GLN A 28 27.94 9.30 -25.80
N VAL A 29 27.31 8.27 -25.20
CA VAL A 29 25.85 8.14 -25.21
C VAL A 29 25.31 9.46 -24.61
N PRO A 30 24.47 10.20 -25.34
CA PRO A 30 23.90 11.43 -24.78
C PRO A 30 23.22 11.08 -23.47
N ALA A 31 23.53 11.83 -22.41
CA ALA A 31 22.90 11.66 -21.12
C ALA A 31 21.38 11.78 -21.33
N GLN A 32 20.65 10.69 -21.12
CA GLN A 32 19.19 10.75 -21.12
C GLN A 32 18.75 11.69 -20.02
N PRO A 33 17.69 12.50 -20.23
CA PRO A 33 17.16 13.36 -19.16
C PRO A 33 16.88 12.49 -17.95
N GLU A 34 17.48 12.84 -16.82
CA GLU A 34 17.37 12.09 -15.57
C GLU A 34 15.97 12.33 -14.97
N PHE A 35 15.09 11.36 -15.11
CA PHE A 35 13.78 11.39 -14.47
C PHE A 35 13.91 10.76 -13.08
N PRO A 36 13.52 11.48 -12.00
CA PRO A 36 13.66 10.96 -10.65
C PRO A 36 12.75 9.75 -10.44
N ALA A 37 13.26 8.76 -9.72
CA ALA A 37 12.45 7.65 -9.25
C ALA A 37 11.40 8.13 -8.22
N PRO A 38 10.23 7.47 -8.11
CA PRO A 38 9.21 7.87 -7.13
C PRO A 38 9.74 7.99 -5.69
N SER A 39 10.65 7.10 -5.27
CA SER A 39 11.27 7.14 -3.94
C SER A 39 12.14 8.39 -3.73
N GLU A 40 12.80 8.88 -4.77
CA GLU A 40 13.61 10.10 -4.68
C GLU A 40 12.74 11.35 -4.54
N ILE A 41 11.59 11.38 -5.21
CA ILE A 41 10.60 12.47 -5.06
C ILE A 41 10.09 12.50 -3.62
N VAL A 42 9.72 11.33 -3.07
CA VAL A 42 9.26 11.22 -1.67
C VAL A 42 10.34 11.65 -0.69
N ALA A 43 11.59 11.24 -0.91
CA ALA A 43 12.72 11.59 -0.03
C ALA A 43 13.03 13.11 -0.04
N LYS A 44 12.77 13.79 -1.17
CA LYS A 44 12.99 15.23 -1.34
C LYS A 44 11.77 16.08 -0.95
N ALA A 45 10.61 15.47 -0.64
CA ALA A 45 9.41 16.20 -0.27
C ALA A 45 9.63 17.04 0.98
N ASN A 46 9.16 18.31 0.93
CA ASN A 46 9.31 19.23 2.05
C ASN A 46 8.58 18.70 3.28
N VAL A 47 9.14 18.92 4.48
CA VAL A 47 8.53 18.51 5.75
C VAL A 47 7.10 19.05 5.93
N LYS A 48 6.80 20.22 5.39
CA LYS A 48 5.47 20.85 5.45
C LYS A 48 4.43 20.16 4.56
N GLU A 49 4.85 19.28 3.66
CA GLU A 49 3.96 18.52 2.77
C GLU A 49 3.52 17.19 3.39
N TRP A 50 4.00 16.88 4.59
CA TRP A 50 3.61 15.69 5.34
C TRP A 50 2.52 16.05 6.34
N ALA A 51 1.42 15.31 6.28
CA ALA A 51 0.28 15.45 7.19
C ALA A 51 0.45 14.48 8.36
N ALA A 52 0.41 14.99 9.58
CA ALA A 52 0.49 14.16 10.78
C ALA A 52 -0.79 13.32 10.93
N ILE A 53 -0.61 12.09 11.41
CA ILE A 53 -1.72 11.21 11.79
C ILE A 53 -1.89 11.33 13.30
N ALA A 54 -3.08 11.72 13.76
CA ALA A 54 -3.35 11.81 15.19
C ALA A 54 -3.25 10.41 15.83
N PRO A 55 -2.61 10.26 17.00
CA PRO A 55 -2.54 8.97 17.68
C PRO A 55 -3.93 8.35 17.95
N SER A 56 -4.96 9.16 18.18
CA SER A 56 -6.35 8.72 18.31
C SER A 56 -6.91 8.09 17.04
N ASP A 57 -6.33 8.37 15.87
CA ASP A 57 -6.73 7.79 14.57
C ASP A 57 -5.89 6.58 14.18
N LEU A 58 -5.11 6.06 15.13
CA LEU A 58 -4.35 4.82 14.97
C LEU A 58 -4.98 3.70 15.80
N LEU A 59 -5.09 2.53 15.18
CA LEU A 59 -5.40 1.27 15.86
C LEU A 59 -4.16 0.40 15.79
N VAL A 60 -3.64 -0.02 16.94
CA VAL A 60 -2.40 -0.78 17.06
C VAL A 60 -2.72 -2.19 17.54
N MET A 61 -2.37 -3.17 16.74
CA MET A 61 -2.56 -4.59 17.03
C MET A 61 -1.21 -5.26 17.27
N ASP A 62 -1.06 -5.89 18.44
CA ASP A 62 0.09 -6.70 18.80
C ASP A 62 -0.28 -8.19 18.68
N LEU A 63 0.43 -8.91 17.83
CA LEU A 63 0.29 -10.33 17.62
C LEU A 63 1.28 -11.10 18.50
N ALA A 64 0.99 -12.37 18.79
CA ALA A 64 1.92 -13.26 19.43
C ALA A 64 3.29 -13.23 18.75
N PRO A 65 4.40 -13.17 19.50
CA PRO A 65 5.73 -13.05 18.91
C PRO A 65 6.07 -14.27 18.06
N LEU A 66 6.88 -14.06 17.02
CA LEU A 66 7.45 -15.13 16.21
C LEU A 66 8.96 -15.13 16.39
N ASN A 67 9.53 -16.26 16.82
CA ASN A 67 10.97 -16.38 17.10
C ASN A 67 11.49 -15.27 18.05
N GLY A 68 10.71 -14.93 19.06
CA GLY A 68 11.02 -13.88 20.05
C GLY A 68 10.88 -12.44 19.52
N LYS A 69 10.47 -12.23 18.27
CA LYS A 69 10.28 -10.90 17.70
C LYS A 69 8.83 -10.44 17.84
N VAL A 70 8.67 -9.21 18.33
CA VAL A 70 7.36 -8.54 18.39
C VAL A 70 6.80 -8.37 16.98
N ARG A 71 5.51 -8.59 16.82
CA ARG A 71 4.78 -8.40 15.57
C ARG A 71 3.68 -7.37 15.81
N ARG A 72 3.99 -6.11 15.51
CA ARG A 72 3.05 -4.99 15.64
C ARG A 72 2.53 -4.57 14.28
N VAL A 73 1.22 -4.42 14.19
CA VAL A 73 0.53 -3.88 13.02
C VAL A 73 -0.11 -2.55 13.42
N VAL A 74 0.17 -1.49 12.68
CA VAL A 74 -0.40 -0.16 12.90
C VAL A 74 -1.36 0.15 11.76
N ILE A 75 -2.61 0.46 12.10
CA ILE A 75 -3.69 0.76 11.17
C ILE A 75 -4.09 2.21 11.35
N GLN A 76 -4.09 3.00 10.29
CA GLN A 76 -4.71 4.31 10.27
C GLN A 76 -6.20 4.13 10.01
N LEU A 77 -7.04 4.61 10.92
CA LEU A 77 -8.50 4.59 10.78
C LEU A 77 -8.96 5.54 9.67
N MET A 78 -10.08 5.18 9.04
CA MET A 78 -10.69 5.95 7.96
C MET A 78 -11.20 7.30 8.47
N PRO A 79 -10.80 8.42 7.85
CA PRO A 79 -11.30 9.73 8.22
C PRO A 79 -12.73 9.96 7.69
N ALA A 80 -13.44 10.91 8.30
CA ALA A 80 -14.71 11.37 7.76
C ALA A 80 -14.56 11.85 6.30
N PRO A 81 -15.60 11.68 5.47
CA PRO A 81 -16.98 11.26 5.82
C PRO A 81 -17.20 9.74 5.78
N PHE A 82 -16.20 8.92 5.43
CA PHE A 82 -16.37 7.50 5.13
C PHE A 82 -16.46 6.64 6.39
N SER A 83 -17.37 5.67 6.39
CA SER A 83 -17.45 4.54 7.33
C SER A 83 -17.45 4.90 8.81
N GLN A 84 -17.97 6.09 9.17
CA GLN A 84 -17.84 6.63 10.53
C GLN A 84 -18.62 5.81 11.57
N GLY A 85 -19.72 5.18 11.20
CA GLY A 85 -20.46 4.27 12.08
C GLY A 85 -19.61 3.10 12.55
N TRP A 86 -18.89 2.43 11.61
CA TRP A 86 -17.99 1.33 11.94
C TRP A 86 -16.71 1.80 12.66
N VAL A 87 -16.14 2.93 12.27
CA VAL A 87 -14.98 3.52 12.98
C VAL A 87 -15.34 3.83 14.42
N GLY A 88 -16.56 4.35 14.69
CA GLY A 88 -17.08 4.54 16.04
C GLY A 88 -17.19 3.25 16.83
N ASN A 89 -17.67 2.18 16.22
CA ASN A 89 -17.72 0.84 16.82
C ASN A 89 -16.32 0.29 17.13
N ILE A 90 -15.38 0.42 16.18
CA ILE A 90 -13.98 -0.02 16.35
C ILE A 90 -13.34 0.67 17.57
N ARG A 91 -13.58 1.97 17.76
CA ARG A 91 -13.09 2.69 18.94
C ARG A 91 -13.68 2.14 20.25
N LYS A 92 -14.97 1.79 20.28
CA LYS A 92 -15.61 1.16 21.43
C LYS A 92 -15.07 -0.25 21.71
N LEU A 93 -14.88 -1.05 20.66
CA LEU A 93 -14.29 -2.38 20.75
C LEU A 93 -12.85 -2.33 21.27
N ALA A 94 -12.04 -1.36 20.82
CA ALA A 94 -10.67 -1.16 21.33
C ALA A 94 -10.68 -0.75 22.81
N ALA A 95 -11.52 0.22 23.19
CA ALA A 95 -11.66 0.66 24.59
C ALA A 95 -12.13 -0.47 25.50
N ALA A 96 -13.02 -1.34 25.03
CA ALA A 96 -13.45 -2.56 25.73
C ALA A 96 -12.42 -3.70 25.70
N LYS A 97 -11.26 -3.50 25.02
CA LYS A 97 -10.23 -4.55 24.83
C LYS A 97 -10.79 -5.84 24.24
N TRP A 98 -11.80 -5.71 23.38
CA TRP A 98 -12.58 -6.84 22.89
C TRP A 98 -11.75 -7.84 22.11
N TRP A 99 -10.73 -7.39 21.35
CA TRP A 99 -9.88 -8.28 20.57
C TRP A 99 -8.82 -9.03 21.38
N ASP A 100 -8.64 -8.72 22.69
CA ASP A 100 -7.67 -9.43 23.51
C ASP A 100 -8.04 -10.92 23.60
N GLY A 101 -7.09 -11.78 23.24
CA GLY A 101 -7.30 -13.22 23.19
C GLY A 101 -8.08 -13.73 21.98
N THR A 102 -8.39 -12.90 21.01
CA THR A 102 -8.87 -13.33 19.68
C THR A 102 -7.69 -13.69 18.77
N SER A 103 -7.92 -13.96 17.49
CA SER A 103 -6.86 -14.43 16.60
C SER A 103 -7.06 -13.96 15.16
N ILE A 104 -5.97 -14.02 14.39
CA ILE A 104 -6.08 -14.15 12.94
C ILE A 104 -6.62 -15.57 12.71
N ASN A 105 -7.80 -15.67 12.09
CA ASN A 105 -8.55 -16.92 11.94
C ASN A 105 -8.71 -17.37 10.48
N ARG A 106 -8.36 -16.49 9.52
CA ARG A 106 -8.44 -16.75 8.08
C ARG A 106 -7.31 -16.05 7.35
N VAL A 107 -6.63 -16.77 6.48
CA VAL A 107 -5.65 -16.19 5.52
C VAL A 107 -5.87 -16.85 4.17
N GLN A 108 -6.55 -16.13 3.28
CA GLN A 108 -6.81 -16.59 1.93
C GLN A 108 -5.76 -16.04 0.97
N ASP A 109 -5.18 -16.92 0.16
CA ASP A 109 -4.14 -16.54 -0.78
C ASP A 109 -4.63 -15.49 -1.79
N ASN A 110 -3.77 -14.55 -2.12
CA ASN A 110 -4.03 -13.43 -3.03
C ASN A 110 -5.31 -12.64 -2.71
N TYR A 111 -5.75 -12.65 -1.44
CA TYR A 111 -7.01 -11.99 -1.06
C TYR A 111 -6.86 -11.26 0.29
N VAL A 112 -7.15 -11.90 1.42
CA VAL A 112 -7.21 -11.24 2.73
C VAL A 112 -6.57 -12.06 3.85
N ALA A 113 -6.12 -11.35 4.90
CA ALA A 113 -5.95 -11.88 6.26
C ALA A 113 -7.05 -11.29 7.14
N GLN A 114 -7.82 -12.13 7.83
CA GLN A 114 -9.00 -11.77 8.63
C GLN A 114 -8.80 -12.16 10.08
N TRP A 115 -9.33 -11.35 10.98
CA TRP A 115 -9.23 -11.58 12.42
C TRP A 115 -10.51 -11.20 13.16
N GLY A 116 -10.69 -11.82 14.33
CA GLY A 116 -11.79 -11.63 15.24
C GLY A 116 -11.96 -12.82 16.15
N ASP A 117 -13.19 -13.07 16.64
CA ASP A 117 -13.48 -14.23 17.46
C ASP A 117 -13.78 -15.46 16.61
N ALA A 118 -12.79 -16.36 16.47
CA ALA A 118 -12.93 -17.60 15.72
C ALA A 118 -14.05 -18.53 16.21
N THR A 119 -14.58 -18.31 17.40
CA THR A 119 -15.69 -19.10 17.98
C THR A 119 -17.05 -18.50 17.71
N GLU A 120 -17.11 -17.22 17.30
CA GLU A 120 -18.33 -16.43 17.12
C GLU A 120 -19.22 -16.34 18.41
N LYS A 121 -18.63 -16.61 19.59
CA LYS A 121 -19.35 -16.67 20.87
C LYS A 121 -19.00 -15.54 21.84
N LYS A 122 -17.92 -14.78 21.55
CA LYS A 122 -17.48 -13.69 22.41
C LYS A 122 -18.51 -12.57 22.39
N ALA A 123 -19.10 -12.28 23.54
CA ALA A 123 -20.11 -11.24 23.66
C ALA A 123 -19.56 -9.87 23.19
N LEU A 124 -20.31 -9.20 22.37
CA LEU A 124 -20.00 -7.82 21.96
C LEU A 124 -20.28 -6.83 23.09
N PRO A 125 -19.49 -5.77 23.23
CA PRO A 125 -19.79 -4.72 24.19
C PRO A 125 -21.10 -4.02 23.82
N GLU A 126 -21.80 -3.49 24.83
CA GLU A 126 -23.02 -2.72 24.62
C GLU A 126 -22.77 -1.43 23.86
N GLY A 127 -23.81 -0.91 23.22
CA GLY A 127 -23.82 0.39 22.55
C GLY A 127 -23.08 0.45 21.23
N LEU A 128 -22.79 -0.70 20.59
CA LEU A 128 -22.35 -0.70 19.18
C LEU A 128 -23.51 -0.25 18.29
N ALA A 129 -23.20 0.62 17.32
CA ALA A 129 -24.18 1.07 16.35
C ALA A 129 -24.46 -0.03 15.31
N THR A 130 -25.71 -0.19 14.90
CA THR A 130 -26.06 -0.86 13.65
C THR A 130 -25.90 0.15 12.53
N VAL A 131 -24.97 -0.12 11.61
CA VAL A 131 -24.65 0.81 10.52
C VAL A 131 -25.39 0.38 9.26
N PRO A 132 -26.14 1.24 8.59
CA PRO A 132 -26.89 0.85 7.40
C PRO A 132 -25.99 0.73 6.17
N GLU A 133 -26.40 -0.08 5.19
CA GLU A 133 -25.69 -0.25 3.91
C GLU A 133 -25.48 1.06 3.14
N SER A 134 -26.33 2.08 3.37
CA SER A 134 -26.17 3.40 2.76
C SER A 134 -24.87 4.11 3.15
N GLU A 135 -24.23 3.72 4.27
CA GLU A 135 -22.92 4.27 4.69
C GLU A 135 -21.71 3.60 4.00
N TYR A 136 -21.91 2.65 3.10
CA TYR A 136 -20.82 2.16 2.24
C TYR A 136 -20.32 3.23 1.26
N VAL A 137 -21.09 4.28 1.05
CA VAL A 137 -20.77 5.42 0.21
C VAL A 137 -21.05 6.73 0.95
N ALA A 138 -20.36 7.80 0.53
CA ALA A 138 -20.65 9.15 0.93
C ALA A 138 -21.20 9.96 -0.26
N LYS A 139 -22.07 10.95 0.01
CA LYS A 139 -22.53 11.86 -1.03
C LYS A 139 -21.42 12.84 -1.41
N ILE A 140 -21.30 13.11 -2.69
CA ILE A 140 -20.39 14.15 -3.19
C ILE A 140 -20.98 15.51 -2.89
N HIS A 141 -20.21 16.37 -2.23
CA HIS A 141 -20.59 17.78 -2.09
C HIS A 141 -20.26 18.56 -3.37
N GLU A 142 -21.12 19.47 -3.78
CA GLU A 142 -20.97 20.27 -5.02
C GLU A 142 -19.62 20.99 -5.11
N ALA A 143 -19.12 21.50 -4.00
CA ALA A 143 -17.81 22.15 -3.93
C ALA A 143 -16.62 21.22 -4.30
N ASP A 144 -16.79 19.89 -4.15
CA ASP A 144 -15.77 18.89 -4.42
C ASP A 144 -15.78 18.40 -5.86
N GLN A 145 -16.86 18.63 -6.62
CA GLN A 145 -16.98 18.19 -8.01
C GLN A 145 -15.98 18.92 -8.92
N ALA A 146 -15.90 20.24 -8.83
CA ALA A 146 -15.02 21.05 -9.66
C ALA A 146 -13.52 20.78 -9.42
N GLY A 147 -13.11 20.58 -8.17
CA GLY A 147 -11.72 20.30 -7.81
C GLY A 147 -11.23 18.91 -8.24
N SER A 148 -12.14 17.93 -8.33
CA SER A 148 -11.79 16.54 -8.66
C SER A 148 -11.47 16.35 -10.15
N ILE A 149 -12.21 17.00 -11.04
CA ILE A 149 -12.00 16.91 -12.50
C ILE A 149 -10.64 17.49 -12.91
N MET A 150 -10.20 18.58 -12.26
CA MET A 150 -8.89 19.17 -12.52
C MET A 150 -7.71 18.26 -12.10
N ARG A 151 -7.90 17.40 -11.11
CA ARG A 151 -6.85 16.51 -10.59
C ARG A 151 -6.65 15.23 -11.40
N MET A 152 -7.69 14.75 -12.08
CA MET A 152 -7.62 13.51 -12.88
C MET A 152 -6.64 13.54 -14.03
N GLY A 153 -6.67 14.62 -14.84
CA GLY A 153 -5.76 14.75 -15.96
C GLY A 153 -4.30 14.86 -15.56
N ARG A 154 -4.03 15.11 -14.27
CA ARG A 154 -2.69 15.30 -13.74
C ARG A 154 -1.95 14.00 -13.41
N PHE A 155 -2.65 12.93 -13.02
CA PHE A 155 -2.00 11.71 -12.50
C PHE A 155 -1.86 10.59 -13.52
N GLY A 156 -2.23 10.79 -14.78
CA GLY A 156 -2.20 9.72 -15.76
C GLY A 156 -3.03 8.49 -15.32
N LEU A 157 -4.01 8.69 -14.42
CA LEU A 157 -4.95 7.63 -14.06
C LEU A 157 -5.79 7.32 -15.30
N LYS A 158 -5.75 6.07 -15.71
CA LYS A 158 -6.57 5.57 -16.81
C LYS A 158 -7.99 5.35 -16.32
N SER A 159 -8.93 5.15 -17.25
CA SER A 159 -10.31 4.80 -16.92
C SER A 159 -10.34 3.64 -15.93
N ASP A 160 -11.05 3.83 -14.82
CA ASP A 160 -11.26 2.82 -13.80
C ASP A 160 -12.45 1.96 -14.22
N PRO A 161 -12.31 0.62 -14.37
CA PRO A 161 -13.43 -0.24 -14.76
C PRO A 161 -14.52 -0.37 -13.70
N TYR A 162 -14.28 0.13 -12.48
CA TYR A 162 -15.19 0.03 -11.34
C TYR A 162 -15.83 1.37 -10.96
N ALA A 163 -15.43 2.48 -11.58
CA ALA A 163 -15.86 3.82 -11.21
C ALA A 163 -15.68 4.79 -12.38
N ASP A 164 -16.46 5.87 -12.38
CA ASP A 164 -16.30 6.93 -13.39
C ASP A 164 -14.99 7.70 -13.17
N LEU A 165 -14.58 7.78 -11.89
CA LEU A 165 -13.43 8.55 -11.49
C LEU A 165 -12.76 7.97 -10.24
N SER A 166 -11.43 7.93 -10.24
CA SER A 166 -10.61 7.63 -9.05
C SER A 166 -9.72 8.80 -8.69
N VAL A 167 -9.67 9.14 -7.39
CA VAL A 167 -8.92 10.29 -6.85
C VAL A 167 -8.28 9.91 -5.51
N PHE A 168 -7.38 10.75 -5.01
CA PHE A 168 -6.90 10.67 -3.63
C PHE A 168 -7.53 11.77 -2.79
N ARG A 169 -7.95 11.43 -1.55
CA ARG A 169 -8.48 12.38 -0.59
C ARG A 169 -7.98 12.03 0.81
N ASN A 170 -7.42 13.02 1.53
CA ASN A 170 -6.91 12.83 2.89
C ASN A 170 -6.00 11.61 3.06
N GLY A 171 -5.17 11.33 2.03
CA GLY A 171 -4.26 10.19 2.05
C GLY A 171 -4.88 8.84 1.68
N PHE A 172 -6.13 8.77 1.23
CA PHE A 172 -6.80 7.53 0.84
C PHE A 172 -7.19 7.51 -0.64
N PRO A 173 -7.14 6.34 -1.30
CA PRO A 173 -7.68 6.16 -2.63
C PRO A 173 -9.21 6.12 -2.57
N ILE A 174 -9.86 6.95 -3.36
CA ILE A 174 -11.31 7.13 -3.42
C ILE A 174 -11.78 6.95 -4.85
N ALA A 175 -12.88 6.25 -5.04
CA ALA A 175 -13.57 6.13 -6.31
C ALA A 175 -14.92 6.86 -6.25
N LYS A 176 -15.45 7.27 -7.39
CA LYS A 176 -16.64 8.12 -7.50
C LYS A 176 -17.49 7.71 -8.70
N ASP A 177 -18.80 7.91 -8.58
CA ASP A 177 -19.74 8.04 -9.68
C ASP A 177 -20.34 9.47 -9.69
N ASP A 178 -21.40 9.70 -10.41
CA ASP A 178 -22.03 11.03 -10.50
C ASP A 178 -22.56 11.57 -9.15
N ALA A 179 -22.92 10.69 -8.23
CA ALA A 179 -23.62 11.05 -6.99
C ALA A 179 -22.86 10.71 -5.71
N ASN A 180 -21.99 9.72 -5.76
CA ASN A 180 -21.38 9.11 -4.59
C ASN A 180 -19.88 8.94 -4.73
N GLU A 181 -19.22 8.84 -3.58
CA GLU A 181 -17.81 8.48 -3.49
C GLU A 181 -17.61 7.41 -2.41
N TRP A 182 -16.58 6.58 -2.57
CA TRP A 182 -16.29 5.47 -1.67
C TRP A 182 -14.79 5.15 -1.65
N PRO A 183 -14.27 4.63 -0.52
CA PRO A 183 -12.89 4.14 -0.43
C PRO A 183 -12.68 2.89 -1.29
N VAL A 184 -11.47 2.75 -1.83
CA VAL A 184 -11.10 1.69 -2.78
C VAL A 184 -10.36 0.56 -2.08
N HIS A 185 -10.73 -0.71 -2.37
CA HIS A 185 -10.08 -1.91 -1.85
C HIS A 185 -8.70 -2.13 -2.48
N CYS A 186 -7.72 -1.31 -2.11
CA CYS A 186 -6.32 -1.54 -2.47
C CYS A 186 -5.60 -2.44 -1.46
N TYR A 187 -4.42 -2.94 -1.81
CA TYR A 187 -3.55 -3.67 -0.89
C TYR A 187 -3.32 -2.90 0.41
N GLY A 188 -3.41 -3.57 1.55
CA GLY A 188 -3.25 -2.99 2.87
C GLY A 188 -4.49 -2.27 3.42
N MET A 189 -5.56 -2.11 2.64
CA MET A 189 -6.82 -1.56 3.15
C MET A 189 -7.48 -2.56 4.11
N VAL A 190 -8.13 -2.01 5.15
CA VAL A 190 -8.80 -2.77 6.20
C VAL A 190 -10.31 -2.62 6.05
N GLY A 191 -11.02 -3.75 5.99
CA GLY A 191 -12.47 -3.79 5.86
C GLY A 191 -13.15 -4.59 6.97
N VAL A 192 -14.47 -4.46 7.02
CA VAL A 192 -15.32 -5.11 8.03
C VAL A 192 -15.86 -6.44 7.51
N GLY A 193 -15.60 -7.52 8.25
CA GLY A 193 -16.25 -8.81 8.01
C GLY A 193 -17.74 -8.75 8.33
N ARG A 194 -18.56 -9.38 7.48
CA ARG A 194 -20.02 -9.45 7.62
C ARG A 194 -20.59 -10.73 7.02
N ASN A 195 -21.81 -11.05 7.40
CA ASN A 195 -22.62 -12.09 6.75
C ASN A 195 -23.39 -11.51 5.53
N LEU A 196 -24.43 -12.20 5.10
CA LEU A 196 -25.26 -11.74 4.00
C LEU A 196 -26.07 -10.50 4.39
N SER A 197 -26.39 -9.63 3.38
CA SER A 197 -27.31 -8.51 3.56
C SER A 197 -28.62 -8.99 4.23
N PRO A 198 -29.14 -8.23 5.18
CA PRO A 198 -28.81 -6.84 5.55
C PRO A 198 -27.72 -6.68 6.64
N ASP A 199 -26.99 -7.74 6.98
CA ASP A 199 -25.87 -7.63 7.92
C ASP A 199 -24.72 -6.82 7.30
N THR A 200 -24.28 -5.80 7.97
CA THR A 200 -23.19 -4.92 7.55
C THR A 200 -21.93 -5.09 8.41
N GLY A 201 -22.00 -5.99 9.39
CA GLY A 201 -20.95 -6.21 10.38
C GLY A 201 -20.84 -5.07 11.41
N THR A 202 -20.35 -5.42 12.59
CA THR A 202 -20.19 -4.46 13.69
C THR A 202 -18.81 -3.79 13.70
N GLY A 203 -17.84 -4.34 12.98
CA GLY A 203 -16.42 -3.98 13.08
C GLY A 203 -15.63 -4.89 14.03
N ALA A 204 -16.26 -5.87 14.68
CA ALA A 204 -15.57 -6.87 15.51
C ALA A 204 -14.71 -7.81 14.64
N GLU A 205 -15.26 -8.28 13.53
CA GLU A 205 -14.50 -8.99 12.50
C GLU A 205 -13.91 -7.99 11.51
N LEU A 206 -12.59 -8.03 11.35
CA LEU A 206 -11.87 -7.18 10.41
C LEU A 206 -10.97 -8.02 9.50
N TYR A 207 -10.71 -7.52 8.32
CA TYR A 207 -9.72 -8.10 7.41
C TYR A 207 -8.82 -7.03 6.81
N THR A 208 -7.64 -7.41 6.33
CA THR A 208 -6.81 -6.58 5.46
C THR A 208 -6.56 -7.27 4.13
N VAL A 209 -6.53 -6.48 3.06
CA VAL A 209 -6.18 -6.96 1.73
C VAL A 209 -4.68 -7.27 1.67
N ILE A 210 -4.32 -8.52 1.37
CA ILE A 210 -2.93 -9.00 1.24
C ILE A 210 -2.59 -9.51 -0.16
N GLY A 211 -3.44 -9.24 -1.13
CA GLY A 211 -3.29 -9.69 -2.51
C GLY A 211 -3.75 -8.66 -3.51
N HIS A 212 -4.20 -9.15 -4.68
CA HIS A 212 -4.75 -8.29 -5.72
C HIS A 212 -5.95 -7.51 -5.19
N ALA A 213 -6.08 -6.25 -5.58
CA ALA A 213 -7.14 -5.35 -5.15
C ALA A 213 -8.54 -5.91 -5.48
N PRO A 214 -9.34 -6.32 -4.48
CA PRO A 214 -10.65 -6.93 -4.72
C PRO A 214 -11.72 -5.83 -4.95
N ARG A 215 -11.57 -5.06 -6.03
CA ARG A 215 -12.40 -3.90 -6.37
C ARG A 215 -13.90 -4.22 -6.47
N HIS A 216 -14.26 -5.49 -6.74
CA HIS A 216 -15.65 -5.96 -6.73
C HIS A 216 -16.32 -5.87 -5.33
N LEU A 217 -15.53 -5.70 -4.27
CA LEU A 217 -16.03 -5.44 -2.92
C LEU A 217 -16.35 -3.97 -2.66
N ASP A 218 -15.90 -3.06 -3.53
CA ASP A 218 -16.21 -1.63 -3.40
C ASP A 218 -17.73 -1.44 -3.32
N ARG A 219 -18.20 -0.62 -2.38
CA ARG A 219 -19.62 -0.36 -2.07
C ARG A 219 -20.42 -1.55 -1.50
N ASN A 220 -19.79 -2.71 -1.34
CA ASN A 220 -20.41 -3.91 -0.77
C ASN A 220 -19.93 -4.23 0.64
N ILE A 221 -18.77 -3.70 1.02
CA ILE A 221 -18.16 -3.86 2.34
C ILE A 221 -17.52 -2.54 2.75
N ALA A 222 -17.66 -2.18 4.03
CA ALA A 222 -17.06 -0.97 4.57
C ALA A 222 -15.54 -1.11 4.69
N LEU A 223 -14.79 -0.12 4.17
CA LEU A 223 -13.38 0.07 4.47
C LEU A 223 -13.24 1.05 5.63
N VAL A 224 -12.53 0.64 6.67
CA VAL A 224 -12.42 1.37 7.95
C VAL A 224 -11.03 1.88 8.25
N GLY A 225 -10.07 1.62 7.35
CA GLY A 225 -8.70 2.08 7.53
C GLY A 225 -7.72 1.44 6.55
N ARG A 226 -6.45 1.64 6.83
CA ARG A 226 -5.33 1.02 6.10
C ARG A 226 -4.19 0.67 7.05
N VAL A 227 -3.49 -0.42 6.77
CA VAL A 227 -2.24 -0.74 7.46
C VAL A 227 -1.16 0.22 6.98
N ILE A 228 -0.50 0.89 7.91
CA ILE A 228 0.58 1.84 7.64
C ILE A 228 1.95 1.32 8.06
N GLU A 229 1.99 0.31 8.94
CA GLU A 229 3.21 -0.37 9.37
C GLU A 229 2.87 -1.82 9.76
N GLY A 230 3.76 -2.78 9.48
CA GLY A 230 3.63 -4.17 9.92
C GLY A 230 2.76 -5.06 9.03
N ILE A 231 2.45 -4.65 7.79
CA ILE A 231 1.66 -5.46 6.84
C ILE A 231 2.32 -6.82 6.57
N GLU A 232 3.66 -6.91 6.64
CA GLU A 232 4.41 -8.15 6.47
C GLU A 232 4.06 -9.20 7.51
N HIS A 233 3.63 -8.79 8.71
CA HIS A 233 3.19 -9.70 9.76
C HIS A 233 1.86 -10.38 9.46
N LEU A 234 1.10 -9.87 8.50
CA LEU A 234 -0.16 -10.41 8.03
C LEU A 234 0.00 -11.12 6.68
N SER A 235 0.71 -10.48 5.74
CA SER A 235 0.86 -11.00 4.38
C SER A 235 1.77 -12.24 4.27
N SER A 236 2.69 -12.44 5.23
CA SER A 236 3.58 -13.61 5.29
C SER A 236 3.03 -14.80 6.08
N LEU A 237 1.81 -14.70 6.63
CA LEU A 237 1.20 -15.81 7.37
C LEU A 237 0.93 -17.02 6.47
N ALA A 238 0.99 -18.21 7.04
CA ALA A 238 0.57 -19.41 6.35
C ALA A 238 -0.87 -19.27 5.85
N ARG A 239 -1.14 -19.76 4.64
CA ARG A 239 -2.51 -19.77 4.10
C ARG A 239 -3.35 -20.82 4.85
N GLY A 240 -4.61 -20.49 5.15
CA GLY A 240 -5.54 -21.45 5.74
C GLY A 240 -5.85 -22.57 4.76
N THR A 241 -5.95 -23.78 5.27
CA THR A 241 -6.23 -25.01 4.51
C THR A 241 -7.72 -25.33 4.42
N GLY A 242 -8.52 -24.73 5.28
CA GLY A 242 -9.98 -24.89 5.29
C GLY A 242 -10.69 -24.07 4.19
N ALA A 243 -11.99 -24.21 4.14
CA ALA A 243 -12.82 -23.49 3.19
C ALA A 243 -12.57 -21.97 3.26
N LEU A 244 -12.49 -21.30 2.09
CA LEU A 244 -12.26 -19.87 1.98
C LEU A 244 -10.96 -19.36 2.66
N GLY A 245 -10.02 -20.26 2.98
CA GLY A 245 -8.77 -19.91 3.66
C GLY A 245 -8.88 -19.75 5.18
N PHE A 246 -9.93 -20.27 5.80
CA PHE A 246 -9.99 -20.36 7.26
C PHE A 246 -8.97 -21.38 7.78
N TYR A 247 -8.45 -21.12 8.97
CA TYR A 247 -7.64 -22.10 9.70
C TYR A 247 -8.55 -23.15 10.31
N GLU A 248 -8.33 -24.41 9.96
CA GLU A 248 -9.16 -25.53 10.46
C GLU A 248 -8.87 -25.83 11.92
N LYS A 249 -7.59 -25.69 12.32
CA LYS A 249 -7.14 -26.03 13.64
C LYS A 249 -6.82 -24.79 14.45
N GLU A 250 -7.04 -24.86 15.76
CA GLU A 250 -6.78 -23.75 16.66
C GLU A 250 -5.30 -23.35 16.69
N GLU A 251 -4.40 -24.34 16.64
CA GLU A 251 -2.95 -24.12 16.64
C GLU A 251 -2.40 -23.43 15.38
N GLU A 252 -3.17 -23.37 14.29
CA GLU A 252 -2.82 -22.63 13.08
C GLU A 252 -3.10 -21.13 13.23
N ARG A 253 -4.01 -20.79 14.14
CA ARG A 253 -4.42 -19.40 14.37
C ARG A 253 -3.30 -18.61 15.01
N VAL A 254 -3.22 -17.34 14.67
CA VAL A 254 -2.22 -16.43 15.24
C VAL A 254 -2.88 -15.58 16.33
N PRO A 255 -2.52 -15.77 17.61
CA PRO A 255 -3.14 -15.03 18.70
C PRO A 255 -2.90 -13.53 18.61
N ILE A 256 -3.93 -12.74 18.88
CA ILE A 256 -3.89 -11.30 19.10
C ILE A 256 -3.72 -11.06 20.60
N LEU A 257 -2.63 -10.42 20.98
CA LEU A 257 -2.34 -10.10 22.38
C LEU A 257 -3.11 -8.87 22.82
N SER A 258 -3.17 -7.87 21.96
CA SER A 258 -3.91 -6.63 22.23
C SER A 258 -4.24 -5.87 20.97
N VAL A 259 -5.35 -5.10 21.02
CA VAL A 259 -5.65 -4.04 20.07
C VAL A 259 -6.01 -2.79 20.87
N ARG A 260 -5.32 -1.68 20.60
CA ARG A 260 -5.49 -0.41 21.34
C ARG A 260 -5.52 0.78 20.40
N LEU A 261 -6.12 1.87 20.82
CA LEU A 261 -5.94 3.14 20.14
C LEU A 261 -4.51 3.66 20.38
N GLY A 262 -3.93 4.33 19.40
CA GLY A 262 -2.54 4.78 19.46
C GLY A 262 -2.25 5.77 20.60
N ASN A 263 -3.25 6.55 21.04
CA ASN A 263 -3.13 7.45 22.18
C ASN A 263 -3.13 6.73 23.55
N GLU A 264 -3.39 5.42 23.58
CA GLU A 264 -3.31 4.57 24.78
C GLU A 264 -1.96 3.85 24.88
N ILE A 265 -1.07 4.02 23.89
CA ILE A 265 0.22 3.31 23.82
C ILE A 265 1.37 4.28 24.10
N GLU A 266 2.03 4.08 25.21
CA GLU A 266 3.22 4.85 25.56
C GLU A 266 4.36 4.59 24.59
N GLY A 267 5.04 5.65 24.16
CA GLY A 267 6.20 5.56 23.27
C GLY A 267 5.86 5.14 21.82
N LEU A 268 4.58 5.16 21.42
CA LEU A 268 4.22 4.92 20.03
C LEU A 268 4.86 5.99 19.13
N PRO A 269 5.59 5.63 18.06
CA PRO A 269 6.11 6.60 17.12
C PRO A 269 5.00 7.48 16.54
N ALA A 270 5.29 8.75 16.32
CA ALA A 270 4.40 9.61 15.54
C ALA A 270 4.49 9.22 14.06
N TYR A 271 3.35 9.21 13.37
CA TYR A 271 3.26 8.89 11.94
C TYR A 271 2.76 10.08 11.15
N GLU A 272 3.20 10.15 9.90
CA GLU A 272 2.74 11.14 8.94
C GLU A 272 2.67 10.53 7.54
N TYR A 273 1.75 11.02 6.71
CA TYR A 273 1.65 10.63 5.30
C TYR A 273 1.93 11.82 4.39
N LEU A 274 2.46 11.56 3.20
CA LEU A 274 2.63 12.60 2.19
C LEU A 274 1.24 13.09 1.75
N SER A 275 0.91 14.35 2.08
CA SER A 275 -0.41 14.90 1.79
C SER A 275 -0.75 14.79 0.30
N THR A 276 -1.89 14.20 0.00
CA THR A 276 -2.35 13.99 -1.37
C THR A 276 -2.77 15.28 -2.09
N GLU A 277 -2.74 16.40 -1.37
CA GLU A 277 -3.16 17.71 -1.84
C GLU A 277 -2.00 18.60 -2.32
N ASN A 278 -0.74 18.10 -2.24
CA ASN A 278 0.44 18.90 -2.52
C ASN A 278 1.16 18.53 -3.83
N ALA A 279 2.16 19.36 -4.19
CA ALA A 279 2.90 19.20 -5.43
C ALA A 279 3.82 17.97 -5.43
N SER A 280 4.44 17.62 -4.29
CA SER A 280 5.31 16.44 -4.18
C SER A 280 4.52 15.15 -4.37
N PHE A 281 3.30 15.05 -3.82
CA PHE A 281 2.44 13.89 -4.09
C PHE A 281 2.05 13.82 -5.57
N SER A 282 1.70 14.95 -6.19
CA SER A 282 1.39 15.01 -7.61
C SER A 282 2.55 14.51 -8.47
N ALA A 283 3.77 14.99 -8.20
CA ALA A 283 4.98 14.56 -8.90
C ALA A 283 5.28 13.05 -8.66
N TYR A 284 5.09 12.58 -7.42
CA TYR A 284 5.22 11.16 -7.08
C TYR A 284 4.21 10.30 -7.85
N ALA A 285 2.94 10.71 -7.88
CA ALA A 285 1.88 9.98 -8.58
C ALA A 285 2.14 9.93 -10.09
N ASP A 286 2.56 11.03 -10.71
CA ASP A 286 2.97 11.08 -12.12
C ASP A 286 4.15 10.15 -12.40
N ALA A 287 5.17 10.16 -11.53
CA ALA A 287 6.31 9.28 -11.67
C ALA A 287 5.92 7.80 -11.49
N ARG A 288 4.97 7.47 -10.62
CA ARG A 288 4.42 6.11 -10.48
C ARG A 288 3.63 5.67 -11.71
N ALA A 289 2.79 6.55 -12.24
CA ALA A 289 1.96 6.27 -13.41
C ALA A 289 2.79 6.13 -14.69
N ASN A 290 3.94 6.79 -14.76
CA ASN A 290 4.69 6.91 -15.99
C ASN A 290 6.20 6.85 -15.75
N ARG A 291 6.68 5.72 -15.21
CA ARG A 291 8.08 5.49 -14.87
C ARG A 291 8.98 5.69 -16.09
N ARG A 292 9.99 6.55 -15.92
CA ARG A 292 10.98 6.90 -16.95
C ARG A 292 12.41 6.85 -16.44
N ASP A 293 12.60 6.49 -15.18
CA ASP A 293 13.95 6.29 -14.64
C ASP A 293 14.67 5.15 -15.39
N ALA A 294 15.97 5.06 -15.24
CA ALA A 294 16.85 4.23 -16.06
C ALA A 294 16.48 2.72 -16.13
N PHE A 295 15.66 2.25 -15.19
CA PHE A 295 15.20 0.86 -15.19
C PHE A 295 14.14 0.58 -16.26
N PHE A 296 13.34 1.57 -16.65
CA PHE A 296 12.18 1.38 -17.51
C PHE A 296 12.50 1.61 -18.99
N ILE A 297 12.26 0.61 -19.81
CA ILE A 297 12.47 0.66 -21.27
C ILE A 297 11.31 1.41 -21.93
N LYS A 298 10.06 1.15 -21.49
CA LYS A 298 8.86 1.75 -22.04
C LYS A 298 7.95 2.23 -20.91
N PRO A 299 7.66 3.53 -20.83
CA PRO A 299 6.71 4.07 -19.88
C PRO A 299 5.31 3.49 -20.07
N ALA A 300 4.60 3.17 -18.98
CA ALA A 300 3.25 2.62 -19.03
C ALA A 300 2.20 3.63 -19.53
N GLY A 301 2.44 4.92 -19.30
CA GLY A 301 1.54 6.00 -19.69
C GLY A 301 0.26 6.07 -18.85
N GLY A 302 0.28 5.50 -17.64
CA GLY A 302 -0.83 5.53 -16.70
C GLY A 302 -0.69 4.47 -15.63
N ALA A 303 -1.48 4.57 -14.55
CA ALA A 303 -1.55 3.59 -13.47
C ALA A 303 -3.00 3.38 -13.03
N ASP A 304 -3.26 2.20 -12.45
CA ASP A 304 -4.41 1.97 -11.58
C ASP A 304 -4.18 2.71 -10.26
N ILE A 305 -5.25 3.18 -9.61
CA ILE A 305 -5.14 3.94 -8.36
C ILE A 305 -4.44 3.14 -7.26
N CYS A 306 -4.64 1.82 -7.21
CA CYS A 306 -3.99 0.94 -6.23
C CYS A 306 -2.47 0.77 -6.49
N ASN A 307 -1.96 1.15 -7.66
CA ASN A 307 -0.53 1.15 -7.97
C ASN A 307 0.17 2.46 -7.54
N ILE A 308 -0.56 3.38 -6.93
CA ILE A 308 -0.02 4.63 -6.36
C ILE A 308 -0.25 4.63 -4.84
N PRO A 309 0.45 3.79 -4.07
CA PRO A 309 0.30 3.78 -2.61
C PRO A 309 0.74 5.12 -2.03
N VAL A 310 -0.06 5.67 -1.12
CA VAL A 310 0.27 6.94 -0.46
C VAL A 310 1.43 6.72 0.51
N PRO A 311 2.55 7.45 0.35
CA PRO A 311 3.70 7.30 1.23
C PRO A 311 3.38 7.64 2.69
N VAL A 312 3.80 6.77 3.60
CA VAL A 312 3.71 6.96 5.05
C VAL A 312 5.09 6.75 5.66
N ARG A 313 5.39 7.46 6.73
CA ARG A 313 6.64 7.29 7.47
C ARG A 313 6.44 7.55 8.96
N ARG A 314 7.36 7.06 9.78
CA ARG A 314 7.52 7.56 11.13
C ARG A 314 8.08 8.99 11.05
N LYS A 315 7.50 9.91 11.80
CA LYS A 315 8.00 11.28 11.89
C LYS A 315 9.39 11.27 12.55
N ALA A 316 10.34 11.93 11.90
CA ALA A 316 11.66 12.13 12.53
C ALA A 316 11.49 12.95 13.83
N GLY A 317 12.13 12.50 14.90
CA GLY A 317 12.15 13.19 16.19
C GLY A 317 12.95 14.49 16.12
#